data_266eb4814a4814ca1fcc172207376390
#
_entry.id   266eb4814a4814ca1fcc172207376390
#
_cell.length_a   1.000
_cell.length_b   1.000
_cell.length_c   1.000
_cell.angle_alpha   90.00
_cell.angle_beta   90.00
_cell.angle_gamma   90.00
#
_symmetry.space_group_name_H-M   'P 1'
#
loop_
_entity.id
_entity.type
_entity.pdbx_description
1 polymer ?
#
loop_
_entity_poly.entity_id
_entity_poly.type
_entity_poly.pdbx_seq_one_letter_code
_entity_poly.pdbx_strand_id
1 'polypeptide(L)'
;MLFRSGNFVSGFGTAAILFIAIAITYLEQKKLPKFLTCILLVYLAAFSFCILAPGNAFRELAVKESHPNIIAAIGITLRKSIGFIDDRFISLMSLTFVTLIPIVNRLARKSQFKFSHPWLCLIITLGIYCSFFFPHCYAMGYEGPNRVKNIYAYALFWFILTNMFYLSGAMARKAEAQAPLSSAIYQFIDAARNKYNKTFQYSYIYAIIIYALVVVVKPSTSNRTLSLLVKGKIQASDREMKER
;
A
#
# COMPACT_ATOMS: atom_id res chain seq x y z
N MET A 1 0.07 25.83 -9.81
CA MET A 1 0.86 24.87 -10.62
C MET A 1 1.14 23.53 -9.94
N LEU A 2 0.41 23.14 -8.89
CA LEU A 2 0.77 22.09 -7.94
C LEU A 2 0.03 20.74 -8.12
N PHE A 3 -0.94 20.65 -9.03
CA PHE A 3 -1.87 19.52 -9.08
C PHE A 3 -1.55 18.38 -10.08
N ARG A 4 -0.55 18.55 -10.97
CA ARG A 4 -0.39 17.62 -12.11
C ARG A 4 0.56 16.43 -11.93
N SER A 5 1.52 16.47 -11.01
CA SER A 5 2.46 15.34 -10.84
C SER A 5 1.84 14.12 -10.13
N GLY A 6 0.77 14.30 -9.34
CA GLY A 6 0.03 13.20 -8.72
C GLY A 6 -0.78 12.38 -9.71
N ASN A 7 -1.27 13.00 -10.79
CA ASN A 7 -2.13 12.33 -11.78
C ASN A 7 -1.39 11.24 -12.57
N PHE A 8 -0.11 11.40 -12.88
CA PHE A 8 0.64 10.37 -13.62
C PHE A 8 0.90 9.13 -12.78
N VAL A 9 1.19 9.30 -11.50
CA VAL A 9 1.43 8.21 -10.57
C VAL A 9 0.17 7.38 -10.37
N SER A 10 -0.95 8.02 -10.02
CA SER A 10 -2.23 7.35 -9.87
C SER A 10 -2.72 6.78 -11.21
N GLY A 11 -2.48 7.50 -12.32
CA GLY A 11 -2.81 7.06 -13.65
C GLY A 11 -2.13 5.76 -14.04
N PHE A 12 -0.82 5.68 -13.87
CA PHE A 12 -0.05 4.48 -14.17
C PHE A 12 -0.43 3.31 -13.25
N GLY A 13 -0.58 3.56 -11.94
CA GLY A 13 -1.03 2.54 -11.00
C GLY A 13 -2.41 1.98 -11.31
N THR A 14 -3.36 2.83 -11.72
CA THR A 14 -4.72 2.40 -12.12
C THR A 14 -4.67 1.56 -13.40
N ALA A 15 -3.86 1.95 -14.39
CA ALA A 15 -3.66 1.15 -15.60
C ALA A 15 -3.10 -0.24 -15.28
N ALA A 16 -2.10 -0.32 -14.38
CA ALA A 16 -1.53 -1.58 -13.93
C ALA A 16 -2.56 -2.48 -13.24
N ILE A 17 -3.40 -1.92 -12.36
CA ILE A 17 -4.48 -2.66 -11.70
C ILE A 17 -5.48 -3.21 -12.71
N LEU A 18 -5.95 -2.39 -13.65
CA LEU A 18 -6.89 -2.82 -14.70
C LEU A 18 -6.28 -3.92 -15.58
N PHE A 19 -5.03 -3.77 -15.99
CA PHE A 19 -4.33 -4.78 -16.79
C PHE A 19 -4.24 -6.12 -16.06
N ILE A 20 -3.85 -6.11 -14.79
CA ILE A 20 -3.75 -7.33 -13.97
C ILE A 20 -5.13 -7.95 -13.74
N ALA A 21 -6.18 -7.14 -13.50
CA ALA A 21 -7.54 -7.64 -13.36
C ALA A 21 -8.02 -8.36 -14.64
N ILE A 22 -7.73 -7.80 -15.82
CA ILE A 22 -8.03 -8.42 -17.10
C ILE A 22 -7.25 -9.73 -17.26
N ALA A 23 -5.96 -9.74 -16.95
CA ALA A 23 -5.11 -10.92 -17.06
C ALA A 23 -5.61 -12.06 -16.15
N ILE A 24 -5.93 -11.78 -14.89
CA ILE A 24 -6.48 -12.77 -13.94
C ILE A 24 -7.81 -13.32 -14.46
N THR A 25 -8.74 -12.44 -14.88
CA THR A 25 -10.05 -12.86 -15.37
C THR A 25 -9.93 -13.71 -16.66
N TYR A 26 -8.99 -13.35 -17.55
CA TYR A 26 -8.70 -14.14 -18.74
C TYR A 26 -8.15 -15.53 -18.39
N LEU A 27 -7.21 -15.61 -17.44
CA LEU A 27 -6.64 -16.89 -17.01
C LEU A 27 -7.69 -17.82 -16.38
N GLU A 28 -8.64 -17.25 -15.62
CA GLU A 28 -9.72 -18.01 -14.97
C GLU A 28 -10.80 -18.45 -15.95
N GLN A 29 -11.29 -17.52 -16.78
CA GLN A 29 -12.45 -17.76 -17.62
C GLN A 29 -12.10 -18.18 -19.05
N LYS A 30 -10.81 -18.09 -19.43
CA LYS A 30 -10.33 -18.29 -20.82
C LYS A 30 -11.05 -17.42 -21.85
N LYS A 31 -11.71 -16.34 -21.41
CA LYS A 31 -12.42 -15.36 -22.23
C LYS A 31 -12.01 -13.96 -21.83
N LEU A 32 -11.77 -13.10 -22.81
CA LEU A 32 -11.46 -11.68 -22.57
C LEU A 32 -12.69 -10.98 -21.95
N PRO A 33 -12.53 -10.35 -20.77
CA PRO A 33 -13.61 -9.59 -20.15
C PRO A 33 -13.82 -8.27 -20.93
N LYS A 34 -14.69 -8.29 -21.94
CA LYS A 34 -14.94 -7.18 -22.88
C LYS A 34 -15.14 -5.83 -22.16
N PHE A 35 -15.90 -5.82 -21.08
CA PHE A 35 -16.17 -4.62 -20.31
C PHE A 35 -14.91 -4.00 -19.70
N LEU A 36 -14.11 -4.81 -19.00
CA LEU A 36 -12.84 -4.34 -18.40
C LEU A 36 -11.82 -3.92 -19.47
N THR A 37 -11.78 -4.63 -20.58
CA THR A 37 -10.91 -4.29 -21.71
C THR A 37 -11.30 -2.95 -22.33
N CYS A 38 -12.61 -2.71 -22.52
CA CYS A 38 -13.11 -1.43 -23.00
C CYS A 38 -12.75 -0.28 -22.03
N ILE A 39 -12.94 -0.48 -20.74
CA ILE A 39 -12.52 0.51 -19.71
C ILE A 39 -11.03 0.80 -19.81
N LEU A 40 -10.18 -0.23 -19.92
CA LEU A 40 -8.74 -0.04 -20.05
C LEU A 40 -8.38 0.76 -21.29
N LEU A 41 -8.98 0.47 -22.44
CA LEU A 41 -8.71 1.19 -23.70
C LEU A 41 -9.12 2.67 -23.59
N VAL A 42 -10.30 2.96 -23.10
CA VAL A 42 -10.76 4.34 -22.86
C VAL A 42 -9.84 5.05 -21.87
N TYR A 43 -9.46 4.36 -20.81
CA TYR A 43 -8.55 4.90 -19.81
C TYR A 43 -7.17 5.22 -20.39
N LEU A 44 -6.58 4.31 -21.17
CA LEU A 44 -5.29 4.53 -21.83
C LEU A 44 -5.34 5.67 -22.84
N ALA A 45 -6.44 5.80 -23.61
CA ALA A 45 -6.64 6.92 -24.51
C ALA A 45 -6.66 8.25 -23.74
N ALA A 46 -7.47 8.35 -22.68
CA ALA A 46 -7.52 9.55 -21.82
C ALA A 46 -6.18 9.85 -21.17
N PHE A 47 -5.48 8.83 -20.69
CA PHE A 47 -4.14 8.96 -20.08
C PHE A 47 -3.09 9.44 -21.09
N SER A 48 -3.14 8.94 -22.33
CA SER A 48 -2.28 9.40 -23.43
C SER A 48 -2.50 10.87 -23.74
N PHE A 49 -3.74 11.34 -23.79
CA PHE A 49 -4.04 12.77 -23.93
C PHE A 49 -3.44 13.60 -22.78
N CYS A 50 -3.48 13.09 -21.54
CA CYS A 50 -2.85 13.76 -20.41
C CYS A 50 -1.32 13.83 -20.56
N ILE A 51 -0.68 12.78 -21.08
CA ILE A 51 0.78 12.74 -21.28
C ILE A 51 1.19 13.71 -22.40
N LEU A 52 0.47 13.69 -23.52
CA LEU A 52 0.78 14.50 -24.71
C LEU A 52 0.40 16.00 -24.55
N ALA A 53 -0.15 16.41 -23.42
CA ALA A 53 -0.52 17.78 -23.18
C ALA A 53 0.71 18.72 -23.31
N PRO A 54 0.63 19.83 -24.09
CA PRO A 54 1.78 20.68 -24.41
C PRO A 54 2.55 21.19 -23.21
N GLY A 55 1.89 21.42 -22.08
CA GLY A 55 2.52 21.83 -20.84
C GLY A 55 3.45 20.79 -20.20
N ASN A 56 3.43 19.52 -20.65
CA ASN A 56 4.36 18.50 -20.18
C ASN A 56 5.69 18.56 -20.93
N ALA A 57 5.68 18.85 -22.23
CA ALA A 57 6.87 19.04 -23.03
C ALA A 57 7.76 20.20 -22.48
N PHE A 58 7.14 21.32 -22.10
CA PHE A 58 7.88 22.43 -21.45
C PHE A 58 8.52 22.04 -20.11
N ARG A 59 7.93 21.11 -19.37
CA ARG A 59 8.50 20.61 -18.12
C ARG A 59 9.62 19.65 -18.32
N GLU A 60 9.52 18.80 -19.32
CA GLU A 60 10.57 17.87 -19.72
C GLU A 60 11.83 18.62 -20.14
N LEU A 61 11.67 19.72 -20.90
CA LEU A 61 12.76 20.61 -21.26
C LEU A 61 13.38 21.35 -20.06
N ALA A 62 12.59 21.64 -19.01
CA ALA A 62 13.08 22.28 -17.79
C ALA A 62 13.84 21.33 -16.87
N VAL A 63 13.58 20.01 -16.95
CA VAL A 63 14.32 18.96 -16.22
C VAL A 63 15.43 18.46 -17.13
N LYS A 64 16.55 19.20 -17.16
CA LYS A 64 17.74 18.90 -17.98
C LYS A 64 18.53 17.65 -17.56
N GLU A 65 18.08 16.90 -16.60
CA GLU A 65 18.74 15.68 -16.14
C GLU A 65 18.45 14.53 -17.11
N SER A 66 19.49 13.80 -17.48
CA SER A 66 19.38 12.61 -18.34
C SER A 66 18.41 11.61 -17.74
N HIS A 67 17.34 11.29 -18.47
CA HIS A 67 16.42 10.26 -18.07
C HIS A 67 17.16 8.93 -17.87
N PRO A 68 16.97 8.24 -16.74
CA PRO A 68 17.61 6.94 -16.56
C PRO A 68 17.08 5.95 -17.60
N ASN A 69 17.96 5.05 -18.04
CA ASN A 69 17.55 3.93 -18.89
C ASN A 69 16.41 3.15 -18.17
N ILE A 70 15.47 2.57 -18.94
CA ILE A 70 14.32 1.81 -18.42
C ILE A 70 14.75 0.77 -17.38
N ILE A 71 15.84 0.03 -17.63
CA ILE A 71 16.36 -0.97 -16.69
C ILE A 71 16.82 -0.31 -15.38
N ALA A 72 17.55 0.80 -15.49
CA ALA A 72 17.98 1.58 -14.32
C ALA A 72 16.76 2.14 -13.57
N ALA A 73 15.74 2.64 -14.27
CA ALA A 73 14.52 3.13 -13.67
C ALA A 73 13.77 2.04 -12.90
N ILE A 74 13.71 0.81 -13.41
CA ILE A 74 13.13 -0.35 -12.69
C ILE A 74 13.93 -0.62 -11.41
N GLY A 75 15.26 -0.64 -11.48
CA GLY A 75 16.12 -0.83 -10.30
C GLY A 75 15.92 0.25 -9.24
N ILE A 76 15.86 1.52 -9.66
CA ILE A 76 15.59 2.66 -8.78
C ILE A 76 14.18 2.52 -8.16
N THR A 77 13.18 2.15 -8.96
CA THR A 77 11.80 1.93 -8.50
C THR A 77 11.74 0.88 -7.40
N LEU A 78 12.34 -0.29 -7.61
CA LEU A 78 12.36 -1.36 -6.61
C LEU A 78 13.07 -0.92 -5.32
N ARG A 79 14.24 -0.29 -5.45
CA ARG A 79 14.99 0.21 -4.29
C ARG A 79 14.20 1.25 -3.50
N LYS A 80 13.54 2.20 -4.19
CA LYS A 80 12.78 3.27 -3.54
C LYS A 80 11.46 2.79 -2.93
N SER A 81 10.78 1.86 -3.59
CA SER A 81 9.55 1.27 -3.04
C SER A 81 9.81 0.44 -1.79
N ILE A 82 10.91 -0.35 -1.77
CA ILE A 82 11.31 -1.11 -0.58
C ILE A 82 11.76 -0.15 0.54
N GLY A 83 12.59 0.85 0.23
CA GLY A 83 12.99 1.86 1.22
C GLY A 83 11.80 2.60 1.83
N PHE A 84 10.75 2.88 1.05
CA PHE A 84 9.53 3.50 1.56
C PHE A 84 8.77 2.59 2.54
N ILE A 85 8.78 1.26 2.34
CA ILE A 85 8.22 0.29 3.30
C ILE A 85 9.00 0.36 4.61
N ASP A 86 10.33 0.33 4.55
CA ASP A 86 11.21 0.37 5.71
C ASP A 86 11.01 1.66 6.54
N ASP A 87 10.98 2.82 5.87
CA ASP A 87 10.70 4.12 6.51
C ASP A 87 9.35 4.17 7.23
N ARG A 88 8.36 3.38 6.78
CA ARG A 88 7.01 3.34 7.33
C ARG A 88 6.76 2.17 8.27
N PHE A 89 7.75 1.27 8.43
CA PHE A 89 7.58 0.06 9.23
C PHE A 89 7.20 0.36 10.68
N ILE A 90 7.81 1.38 11.29
CA ILE A 90 7.41 1.89 12.62
C ILE A 90 6.75 3.27 12.44
N SER A 91 5.46 3.29 12.18
CA SER A 91 4.68 4.50 11.98
C SER A 91 3.24 4.29 12.47
N LEU A 92 2.47 5.38 12.53
CA LEU A 92 1.04 5.31 12.86
C LEU A 92 0.27 4.38 11.91
N MET A 93 0.74 4.26 10.67
CA MET A 93 0.15 3.36 9.66
C MET A 93 0.29 1.88 10.06
N SER A 94 1.45 1.47 10.57
CA SER A 94 1.66 0.08 11.01
C SER A 94 0.82 -0.25 12.27
N LEU A 95 0.59 0.72 13.15
CA LEU A 95 -0.35 0.56 14.27
C LEU A 95 -1.77 0.23 13.75
N THR A 96 -2.22 0.92 12.70
CA THR A 96 -3.52 0.65 12.07
C THR A 96 -3.60 -0.80 11.58
N PHE A 97 -2.53 -1.33 10.96
CA PHE A 97 -2.53 -2.73 10.52
C PHE A 97 -2.60 -3.72 11.69
N VAL A 98 -1.87 -3.47 12.76
CA VAL A 98 -1.93 -4.32 13.96
C VAL A 98 -3.36 -4.38 14.51
N THR A 99 -4.06 -3.23 14.56
CA THR A 99 -5.46 -3.19 15.02
C THR A 99 -6.44 -3.89 14.06
N LEU A 100 -6.12 -3.94 12.76
CA LEU A 100 -6.95 -4.60 11.76
C LEU A 100 -6.78 -6.12 11.69
N ILE A 101 -5.69 -6.69 12.23
CA ILE A 101 -5.43 -8.14 12.19
C ILE A 101 -6.65 -9.00 12.58
N PRO A 102 -7.32 -8.81 13.73
CA PRO A 102 -8.43 -9.67 14.12
C PRO A 102 -9.64 -9.52 13.19
N ILE A 103 -9.89 -8.32 12.68
CA ILE A 103 -10.99 -8.04 11.76
C ILE A 103 -10.74 -8.74 10.43
N VAL A 104 -9.54 -8.56 9.87
CA VAL A 104 -9.11 -9.17 8.60
C VAL A 104 -9.14 -10.69 8.69
N ASN A 105 -8.63 -11.28 9.77
CA ASN A 105 -8.65 -12.72 10.00
C ASN A 105 -10.09 -13.28 10.08
N ARG A 106 -11.00 -12.56 10.76
CA ARG A 106 -12.41 -12.95 10.81
C ARG A 106 -13.08 -12.91 9.44
N LEU A 107 -12.81 -11.85 8.65
CA LEU A 107 -13.34 -11.71 7.29
C LEU A 107 -12.79 -12.78 6.35
N ALA A 108 -11.48 -13.05 6.41
CA ALA A 108 -10.83 -14.05 5.59
C ALA A 108 -11.37 -15.46 5.85
N ARG A 109 -11.60 -15.83 7.12
CA ARG A 109 -12.22 -17.12 7.49
C ARG A 109 -13.65 -17.27 6.98
N LYS A 110 -14.44 -16.18 6.97
CA LYS A 110 -15.82 -16.19 6.45
C LYS A 110 -15.90 -16.17 4.93
N SER A 111 -14.82 -15.80 4.26
CA SER A 111 -14.78 -15.72 2.81
C SER A 111 -14.83 -17.12 2.18
N GLN A 112 -15.55 -17.26 1.08
CA GLN A 112 -15.58 -18.48 0.26
C GLN A 112 -14.39 -18.61 -0.69
N PHE A 113 -13.47 -17.64 -0.68
CA PHE A 113 -12.33 -17.61 -1.57
C PHE A 113 -11.31 -18.72 -1.20
N LYS A 114 -10.72 -19.35 -2.22
CA LYS A 114 -9.85 -20.54 -2.04
C LYS A 114 -8.44 -20.22 -1.53
N PHE A 115 -7.94 -19.00 -1.72
CA PHE A 115 -6.59 -18.54 -1.33
C PHE A 115 -5.45 -19.48 -1.78
N SER A 116 -5.52 -19.97 -3.03
CA SER A 116 -4.67 -21.06 -3.51
C SER A 116 -3.18 -20.71 -3.62
N HIS A 117 -2.83 -19.48 -3.98
CA HIS A 117 -1.46 -19.09 -4.34
C HIS A 117 -1.01 -17.80 -3.62
N PRO A 118 -0.66 -17.88 -2.30
CA PRO A 118 -0.32 -16.67 -1.53
C PRO A 118 0.92 -15.94 -2.06
N TRP A 119 1.92 -16.68 -2.57
CA TRP A 119 3.13 -16.08 -3.15
C TRP A 119 2.85 -15.33 -4.45
N LEU A 120 1.95 -15.85 -5.27
CA LEU A 120 1.54 -15.17 -6.51
C LEU A 120 0.81 -13.87 -6.20
N CYS A 121 -0.07 -13.88 -5.21
CA CYS A 121 -0.76 -12.67 -4.73
C CYS A 121 0.26 -11.63 -4.24
N LEU A 122 1.25 -12.04 -3.45
CA LEU A 122 2.31 -11.15 -2.96
C LEU A 122 3.09 -10.51 -4.12
N ILE A 123 3.52 -11.31 -5.11
CA ILE A 123 4.28 -10.80 -6.26
C ILE A 123 3.44 -9.81 -7.08
N ILE A 124 2.18 -10.15 -7.37
CA ILE A 124 1.28 -9.30 -8.15
C ILE A 124 1.04 -7.97 -7.41
N THR A 125 0.69 -8.02 -6.15
CA THR A 125 0.41 -6.82 -5.36
C THR A 125 1.65 -5.96 -5.14
N LEU A 126 2.84 -6.58 -5.02
CA LEU A 126 4.11 -5.87 -4.98
C LEU A 126 4.38 -5.16 -6.32
N GLY A 127 4.13 -5.83 -7.45
CA GLY A 127 4.24 -5.23 -8.78
C GLY A 127 3.30 -4.02 -8.94
N ILE A 128 2.05 -4.13 -8.50
CA ILE A 128 1.10 -3.01 -8.46
C ILE A 128 1.65 -1.88 -7.59
N TYR A 129 2.11 -2.18 -6.38
CA TYR A 129 2.67 -1.19 -5.47
C TYR A 129 3.88 -0.46 -6.07
N CYS A 130 4.82 -1.20 -6.66
CA CYS A 130 5.99 -0.63 -7.32
C CYS A 130 5.61 0.23 -8.53
N SER A 131 4.53 -0.09 -9.25
CA SER A 131 4.09 0.67 -10.42
C SER A 131 3.74 2.13 -10.10
N PHE A 132 3.35 2.44 -8.86
CA PHE A 132 3.11 3.82 -8.43
C PHE A 132 4.40 4.65 -8.36
N PHE A 133 5.56 4.05 -8.11
CA PHE A 133 6.84 4.76 -8.06
C PHE A 133 7.46 4.97 -9.44
N PHE A 134 7.17 4.05 -10.38
CA PHE A 134 7.82 3.99 -11.68
C PHE A 134 7.79 5.31 -12.46
N PRO A 135 6.67 6.05 -12.59
CA PRO A 135 6.63 7.27 -13.38
C PRO A 135 7.63 8.34 -12.93
N HIS A 136 7.81 8.53 -11.61
CA HIS A 136 8.77 9.49 -11.09
C HIS A 136 10.21 9.00 -11.18
N CYS A 137 10.44 7.73 -10.87
CA CYS A 137 11.77 7.13 -10.99
C CYS A 137 12.27 7.14 -12.44
N TYR A 138 11.37 6.94 -13.41
CA TYR A 138 11.68 7.02 -14.83
C TYR A 138 11.94 8.46 -15.29
N ALA A 139 11.07 9.40 -14.90
CA ALA A 139 11.15 10.78 -15.37
C ALA A 139 12.23 11.61 -14.69
N MET A 140 12.57 11.32 -13.42
CA MET A 140 13.43 12.17 -12.59
C MET A 140 14.58 11.43 -11.91
N GLY A 141 14.67 10.10 -12.03
CA GLY A 141 15.69 9.30 -11.33
C GLY A 141 15.50 9.20 -9.80
N TYR A 142 14.43 9.76 -9.23
CA TYR A 142 14.13 9.71 -7.80
C TYR A 142 12.63 9.58 -7.52
N GLU A 143 12.25 9.40 -6.24
CA GLU A 143 10.86 9.09 -5.82
C GLU A 143 9.85 10.24 -5.99
N GLY A 144 10.31 11.41 -6.45
CA GLY A 144 9.45 12.58 -6.63
C GLY A 144 9.23 13.41 -5.35
N PRO A 145 8.45 14.50 -5.44
CA PRO A 145 8.24 15.45 -4.36
C PRO A 145 7.39 14.87 -3.22
N ASN A 146 7.54 15.41 -2.00
CA ASN A 146 6.87 14.94 -0.78
C ASN A 146 5.33 14.82 -0.90
N ARG A 147 4.69 15.63 -1.73
CA ARG A 147 3.24 15.57 -1.99
C ARG A 147 2.77 14.25 -2.59
N VAL A 148 3.64 13.57 -3.34
CA VAL A 148 3.33 12.28 -3.97
C VAL A 148 3.44 11.14 -2.96
N LYS A 149 4.17 11.34 -1.86
CA LYS A 149 4.33 10.32 -0.80
C LYS A 149 3.01 9.87 -0.18
N ASN A 150 1.97 10.72 -0.22
CA ASN A 150 0.64 10.33 0.23
C ASN A 150 0.04 9.25 -0.69
N ILE A 151 0.26 9.35 -2.01
CA ILE A 151 -0.22 8.35 -2.97
C ILE A 151 0.50 7.02 -2.74
N TYR A 152 1.82 7.07 -2.51
CA TYR A 152 2.60 5.87 -2.15
C TYR A 152 2.15 5.24 -0.83
N ALA A 153 1.79 6.06 0.16
CA ALA A 153 1.25 5.58 1.42
C ALA A 153 -0.11 4.87 1.23
N TYR A 154 -1.00 5.39 0.38
CA TYR A 154 -2.25 4.71 0.00
C TYR A 154 -1.99 3.41 -0.74
N ALA A 155 -1.07 3.39 -1.70
CA ALA A 155 -0.70 2.18 -2.41
C ALA A 155 -0.12 1.13 -1.45
N LEU A 156 0.73 1.53 -0.50
CA LEU A 156 1.28 0.68 0.54
C LEU A 156 0.18 0.13 1.46
N PHE A 157 -0.78 0.98 1.84
CA PHE A 157 -1.93 0.56 2.65
C PHE A 157 -2.69 -0.60 1.99
N TRP A 158 -3.05 -0.44 0.73
CA TRP A 158 -3.75 -1.49 -0.02
C TRP A 158 -2.90 -2.73 -0.25
N PHE A 159 -1.60 -2.57 -0.52
CA PHE A 159 -0.66 -3.68 -0.63
C PHE A 159 -0.65 -4.53 0.64
N ILE A 160 -0.47 -3.91 1.81
CA ILE A 160 -0.42 -4.62 3.09
C ILE A 160 -1.78 -5.25 3.41
N LEU A 161 -2.88 -4.51 3.29
CA LEU A 161 -4.23 -4.99 3.62
C LEU A 161 -4.62 -6.21 2.77
N THR A 162 -4.36 -6.17 1.46
CA THR A 162 -4.64 -7.28 0.55
C THR A 162 -3.84 -8.52 0.91
N ASN A 163 -2.53 -8.35 1.19
CA ASN A 163 -1.68 -9.46 1.59
C ASN A 163 -2.06 -10.02 2.96
N MET A 164 -2.41 -9.19 3.94
CA MET A 164 -2.93 -9.64 5.24
C MET A 164 -4.19 -10.48 5.07
N PHE A 165 -5.14 -10.03 4.24
CA PHE A 165 -6.37 -10.78 3.98
C PHE A 165 -6.09 -12.13 3.32
N TYR A 166 -5.25 -12.11 2.28
CA TYR A 166 -4.93 -13.30 1.51
C TYR A 166 -4.13 -14.32 2.34
N LEU A 167 -3.12 -13.88 3.09
CA LEU A 167 -2.32 -14.75 3.97
C LEU A 167 -3.16 -15.33 5.11
N SER A 168 -4.00 -14.50 5.76
CA SER A 168 -4.91 -14.98 6.80
C SER A 168 -5.86 -16.06 6.29
N GLY A 169 -6.40 -15.89 5.09
CA GLY A 169 -7.26 -16.87 4.44
C GLY A 169 -6.52 -18.16 4.06
N ALA A 170 -5.33 -18.03 3.48
CA ALA A 170 -4.49 -19.18 3.11
C ALA A 170 -4.08 -20.00 4.35
N MET A 171 -3.72 -19.34 5.44
CA MET A 171 -3.40 -20.01 6.72
C MET A 171 -4.63 -20.71 7.30
N ALA A 172 -5.81 -20.09 7.25
CA ALA A 172 -7.05 -20.69 7.74
C ALA A 172 -7.41 -21.96 6.94
N ARG A 173 -7.32 -21.92 5.60
CA ARG A 173 -7.62 -23.09 4.74
C ARG A 173 -6.61 -24.22 4.91
N LYS A 174 -5.31 -23.90 5.07
CA LYS A 174 -4.30 -24.92 5.39
C LYS A 174 -4.59 -25.59 6.73
N ALA A 175 -4.97 -24.83 7.74
CA ALA A 175 -5.31 -25.35 9.05
C ALA A 175 -6.55 -26.26 8.98
N GLU A 176 -7.57 -25.90 8.22
CA GLU A 176 -8.77 -26.72 7.99
C GLU A 176 -8.42 -28.03 7.25
N ALA A 177 -7.54 -27.98 6.24
CA ALA A 177 -7.12 -29.16 5.48
C ALA A 177 -6.23 -30.14 6.28
N GLN A 178 -5.51 -29.65 7.28
CA GLN A 178 -4.66 -30.48 8.16
C GLN A 178 -5.40 -30.98 9.42
N ALA A 179 -6.66 -30.62 9.56
CA ALA A 179 -7.48 -30.94 10.74
C ALA A 179 -7.61 -32.45 11.12
N PRO A 180 -7.59 -33.44 10.22
CA PRO A 180 -7.76 -34.83 10.67
C PRO A 180 -6.63 -35.33 11.56
N LEU A 181 -5.41 -34.79 11.48
CA LEU A 181 -4.28 -35.24 12.32
C LEU A 181 -4.10 -34.41 13.60
N SER A 182 -4.71 -33.24 13.68
CA SER A 182 -4.54 -32.30 14.79
C SER A 182 -5.85 -31.99 15.54
N SER A 183 -6.93 -32.75 15.33
CA SER A 183 -8.22 -32.48 15.95
C SER A 183 -8.13 -32.35 17.48
N ALA A 184 -7.32 -33.21 18.13
CA ALA A 184 -7.09 -33.13 19.57
C ALA A 184 -6.29 -31.88 19.97
N ILE A 185 -5.27 -31.51 19.19
CA ILE A 185 -4.46 -30.31 19.45
C ILE A 185 -5.29 -29.04 19.15
N TYR A 186 -6.09 -29.05 18.07
CA TYR A 186 -6.99 -27.92 17.77
C TYR A 186 -8.11 -27.78 18.78
N GLN A 187 -8.72 -28.88 19.24
CA GLN A 187 -9.70 -28.83 20.33
C GLN A 187 -9.07 -28.35 21.63
N PHE A 188 -7.85 -28.75 21.93
CA PHE A 188 -7.11 -28.26 23.09
C PHE A 188 -6.76 -26.77 22.94
N ILE A 189 -6.31 -26.32 21.76
CA ILE A 189 -6.04 -24.90 21.48
C ILE A 189 -7.32 -24.09 21.50
N ASP A 190 -8.43 -24.58 20.94
CA ASP A 190 -9.72 -23.87 20.96
C ASP A 190 -10.35 -23.86 22.37
N ALA A 191 -10.21 -24.93 23.14
CA ALA A 191 -10.61 -24.97 24.54
C ALA A 191 -9.74 -24.04 25.41
N ALA A 192 -8.42 -24.07 25.20
CA ALA A 192 -7.49 -23.12 25.83
C ALA A 192 -7.80 -21.68 25.39
N ARG A 193 -8.04 -21.44 24.11
CA ARG A 193 -8.40 -20.16 23.55
C ARG A 193 -9.70 -19.62 24.12
N ASN A 194 -10.76 -20.44 24.25
CA ASN A 194 -12.01 -20.03 24.87
C ASN A 194 -11.86 -19.77 26.37
N LYS A 195 -11.07 -20.57 27.07
CA LYS A 195 -10.75 -20.37 28.49
C LYS A 195 -9.90 -19.10 28.72
N TYR A 196 -8.95 -18.81 27.82
CA TYR A 196 -8.06 -17.66 27.91
C TYR A 196 -8.45 -16.49 26.98
N ASN A 197 -9.64 -16.56 26.37
CA ASN A 197 -10.06 -15.54 25.37
C ASN A 197 -10.05 -14.12 25.95
N LYS A 198 -10.46 -13.93 27.20
CA LYS A 198 -10.38 -12.63 27.89
C LYS A 198 -8.91 -12.19 28.11
N THR A 199 -8.07 -13.09 28.58
CA THR A 199 -6.65 -12.81 28.81
C THR A 199 -5.91 -12.51 27.50
N PHE A 200 -6.25 -13.22 26.42
CA PHE A 200 -5.69 -12.97 25.09
C PHE A 200 -6.16 -11.63 24.52
N GLN A 201 -7.43 -11.25 24.74
CA GLN A 201 -7.94 -9.93 24.36
C GLN A 201 -7.19 -8.82 25.10
N TYR A 202 -6.97 -8.98 26.40
CA TYR A 202 -6.22 -8.00 27.19
C TYR A 202 -4.76 -7.93 26.75
N SER A 203 -4.08 -9.06 26.54
CA SER A 203 -2.69 -9.05 26.06
C SER A 203 -2.55 -8.39 24.69
N TYR A 204 -3.53 -8.57 23.80
CA TYR A 204 -3.57 -7.90 22.50
C TYR A 204 -3.76 -6.37 22.66
N ILE A 205 -4.65 -5.93 23.56
CA ILE A 205 -4.84 -4.51 23.87
C ILE A 205 -3.56 -3.92 24.45
N TYR A 206 -2.90 -4.61 25.40
CA TYR A 206 -1.61 -4.16 25.96
C TYR A 206 -0.53 -4.07 24.89
N ALA A 207 -0.43 -5.05 23.99
CA ALA A 207 0.51 -5.01 22.87
C ALA A 207 0.26 -3.80 21.95
N ILE A 208 -1.01 -3.47 21.66
CA ILE A 208 -1.38 -2.27 20.90
C ILE A 208 -0.97 -1.00 21.64
N ILE A 209 -1.22 -0.91 22.95
CA ILE A 209 -0.86 0.26 23.76
C ILE A 209 0.66 0.45 23.79
N ILE A 210 1.43 -0.61 24.05
CA ILE A 210 2.88 -0.57 24.03
C ILE A 210 3.41 -0.14 22.66
N TYR A 211 2.86 -0.71 21.59
CA TYR A 211 3.24 -0.36 20.24
C TYR A 211 2.88 1.10 19.90
N ALA A 212 1.70 1.57 20.32
CA ALA A 212 1.30 2.97 20.18
C ALA A 212 2.28 3.92 20.89
N LEU A 213 2.70 3.57 22.12
CA LEU A 213 3.69 4.34 22.85
C LEU A 213 5.04 4.39 22.10
N VAL A 214 5.51 3.27 21.57
CA VAL A 214 6.75 3.22 20.76
C VAL A 214 6.64 4.10 19.53
N VAL A 215 5.49 4.07 18.83
CA VAL A 215 5.24 4.91 17.64
C VAL A 215 5.19 6.39 17.99
N VAL A 216 4.61 6.75 19.13
CA VAL A 216 4.53 8.16 19.60
C VAL A 216 5.89 8.68 20.02
N VAL A 217 6.72 7.85 20.67
CA VAL A 217 8.06 8.25 21.13
C VAL A 217 9.06 8.35 19.98
N LYS A 218 8.89 7.55 18.91
CA LYS A 218 9.80 7.62 17.76
C LYS A 218 9.70 8.99 17.07
N PRO A 219 10.83 9.67 16.82
CA PRO A 219 10.85 10.94 16.09
C PRO A 219 10.38 10.71 14.65
N SER A 220 9.11 10.97 14.40
CA SER A 220 8.48 10.91 13.08
C SER A 220 8.11 12.32 12.62
N THR A 221 7.87 12.50 11.32
CA THR A 221 7.41 13.78 10.77
C THR A 221 6.11 14.22 11.45
N SER A 222 5.21 13.29 11.76
CA SER A 222 3.94 13.57 12.45
C SER A 222 4.18 14.08 13.87
N ASN A 223 5.10 13.46 14.62
CA ASN A 223 5.44 13.88 15.98
C ASN A 223 6.16 15.23 15.99
N ARG A 224 6.98 15.50 14.97
CA ARG A 224 7.62 16.81 14.78
C ARG A 224 6.56 17.89 14.51
N THR A 225 5.57 17.63 13.66
CA THR A 225 4.47 18.55 13.39
C THR A 225 3.64 18.80 14.65
N LEU A 226 3.32 17.74 15.39
CA LEU A 226 2.59 17.85 16.67
C LEU A 226 3.37 18.68 17.69
N SER A 227 4.68 18.46 17.80
CA SER A 227 5.55 19.24 18.69
C SER A 227 5.64 20.73 18.30
N LEU A 228 5.60 21.02 17.00
CA LEU A 228 5.58 22.40 16.48
C LEU A 228 4.23 23.07 16.75
N LEU A 229 3.12 22.34 16.67
CA LEU A 229 1.78 22.79 17.05
C LEU A 229 1.71 23.12 18.56
N VAL A 230 2.12 22.18 19.39
CA VAL A 230 2.12 22.34 20.87
C VAL A 230 3.04 23.50 21.31
N LYS A 231 4.17 23.70 20.63
CA LYS A 231 5.08 24.81 20.88
C LYS A 231 4.63 26.15 20.30
N GLY A 232 3.46 26.23 19.67
CA GLY A 232 2.91 27.46 19.09
C GLY A 232 3.69 28.04 17.91
N LYS A 233 4.73 27.33 17.42
CA LYS A 233 5.58 27.85 16.32
C LYS A 233 4.84 27.99 14.99
N ILE A 234 3.81 27.17 14.76
CA ILE A 234 2.98 27.26 13.56
C ILE A 234 2.12 28.54 13.60
N GLN A 235 1.58 28.87 14.78
CA GLN A 235 0.78 30.08 14.97
C GLN A 235 1.64 31.36 14.86
N ALA A 236 2.89 31.31 15.29
CA ALA A 236 3.83 32.42 15.14
C ALA A 236 4.16 32.66 13.66
N SER A 237 4.43 31.60 12.89
CA SER A 237 4.69 31.71 11.45
C SER A 237 3.48 32.21 10.66
N ASP A 238 2.27 31.86 11.06
CA ASP A 238 1.02 32.34 10.43
C ASP A 238 0.77 33.84 10.71
N ARG A 239 1.19 34.34 11.87
CA ARG A 239 1.15 35.76 12.20
C ARG A 239 2.15 36.57 11.36
N GLU A 240 3.40 36.09 11.27
CA GLU A 240 4.43 36.74 10.45
C GLU A 240 4.06 36.79 8.95
N MET A 241 3.33 35.74 8.44
CA MET A 241 2.84 35.78 7.06
C MET A 241 1.66 36.73 6.83
N LYS A 242 0.87 37.02 7.85
CA LYS A 242 -0.24 38.01 7.76
C LYS A 242 0.21 39.44 7.92
N GLU A 243 1.38 39.66 8.50
CA GLU A 243 1.98 41.00 8.71
C GLU A 243 2.88 41.44 7.55
N ARG A 244 3.15 40.54 6.58
CA ARG A 244 3.86 40.86 5.32
C ARG A 244 2.89 41.06 4.16
#